data_24f4eb86c3e087a4c7657f8e11a7fe6a
#
_entry.id   24f4eb86c3e087a4c7657f8e11a7fe6a
#
_cell.length_a   1.000
_cell.length_b   1.000
_cell.length_c   1.000
_cell.angle_alpha   90.00
_cell.angle_beta   90.00
_cell.angle_gamma   90.00
#
_symmetry.space_group_name_H-M   'P 1'
#
loop_
_entity.id
_entity.type
_entity.pdbx_description
1 polymer ?
#
loop_
_entity_poly.entity_id
_entity_poly.type
_entity_poly.pdbx_seq_one_letter_code
_entity_poly.pdbx_strand_id
1 'polypeptide(L)'
;NELIARIEWNENIHVDENKRRVDELFKELKDEVLEQTASIGRQDFILNRERELSSSEAELYFRTETSNAIASLEQAVYRKLKERYPLSVISFSPPETVFEKLFVTGEPDVVAEFYTRNKAEAPKAEAIRSVEQELGRKTGINPTGIAFENQLNLSISKEKLLLYRVSYNELYRVLKT
;
A
#
# COMPACT_ATOMS: atom_id res chain seq x y z
N ASN A 1 -10.11 -11.99 17.87
CA ASN A 1 -10.20 -12.93 16.75
C ASN A 1 -10.45 -12.24 15.40
N GLU A 2 -10.05 -10.97 15.28
CA GLU A 2 -10.18 -10.15 14.10
C GLU A 2 -8.84 -9.54 13.73
N LEU A 3 -8.59 -9.37 12.43
CA LEU A 3 -7.32 -8.89 11.88
C LEU A 3 -7.59 -7.98 10.70
N ILE A 4 -6.89 -6.86 10.64
CA ILE A 4 -6.75 -6.03 9.44
C ILE A 4 -5.36 -6.23 8.85
N ALA A 5 -5.29 -6.54 7.56
CA ALA A 5 -4.06 -6.56 6.79
C ALA A 5 -4.11 -5.44 5.74
N ARG A 6 -3.16 -4.51 5.80
CA ARG A 6 -2.99 -3.46 4.80
C ARG A 6 -1.86 -3.85 3.87
N ILE A 7 -2.13 -3.79 2.57
CA ILE A 7 -1.19 -4.17 1.53
C ILE A 7 -0.95 -2.97 0.62
N GLU A 8 0.32 -2.63 0.44
CA GLU A 8 0.80 -1.76 -0.62
C GLU A 8 1.64 -2.61 -1.57
N TRP A 9 1.23 -2.68 -2.84
CA TRP A 9 1.89 -3.56 -3.79
C TRP A 9 3.28 -3.08 -4.22
N ASN A 10 3.59 -1.79 -4.00
CA ASN A 10 4.82 -1.16 -4.50
C ASN A 10 5.01 -1.28 -6.03
N GLU A 11 3.92 -1.41 -6.73
CA GLU A 11 3.84 -1.52 -8.17
C GLU A 11 2.69 -0.63 -8.65
N ASN A 12 2.88 0.05 -9.76
CA ASN A 12 1.78 0.82 -10.35
C ASN A 12 0.84 -0.14 -11.10
N ILE A 13 -0.13 -0.68 -10.38
CA ILE A 13 -1.11 -1.62 -10.91
C ILE A 13 -2.50 -0.98 -11.02
N HIS A 14 -3.27 -1.46 -12.00
CA HIS A 14 -4.66 -1.09 -12.12
C HIS A 14 -5.51 -1.75 -11.02
N VAL A 15 -6.62 -1.12 -10.65
CA VAL A 15 -7.51 -1.64 -9.60
C VAL A 15 -8.03 -3.06 -9.88
N ASP A 16 -8.22 -3.42 -11.14
CA ASP A 16 -8.66 -4.77 -11.52
C ASP A 16 -7.60 -5.84 -11.23
N GLU A 17 -6.32 -5.52 -11.45
CA GLU A 17 -5.21 -6.39 -11.08
C GLU A 17 -5.08 -6.52 -9.56
N ASN A 18 -5.23 -5.40 -8.84
CA ASN A 18 -5.26 -5.40 -7.39
C ASN A 18 -6.38 -6.33 -6.87
N LYS A 19 -7.59 -6.18 -7.42
CA LYS A 19 -8.72 -7.04 -7.10
C LYS A 19 -8.43 -8.52 -7.39
N ARG A 20 -7.85 -8.84 -8.54
CA ARG A 20 -7.49 -10.21 -8.90
C ARG A 20 -6.52 -10.83 -7.87
N ARG A 21 -5.49 -10.09 -7.45
CA ARG A 21 -4.52 -10.53 -6.43
C ARG A 21 -5.18 -10.82 -5.08
N VAL A 22 -6.08 -9.94 -4.66
CA VAL A 22 -6.84 -10.12 -3.41
C VAL A 22 -7.79 -11.31 -3.49
N ASP A 23 -8.52 -11.47 -4.60
CA ASP A 23 -9.43 -12.59 -4.82
C ASP A 23 -8.70 -13.95 -4.81
N GLU A 24 -7.47 -14.01 -5.34
CA GLU A 24 -6.64 -15.21 -5.29
C GLU A 24 -6.23 -15.53 -3.85
N LEU A 25 -5.78 -14.53 -3.10
CA LEU A 25 -5.44 -14.71 -1.68
C LEU A 25 -6.64 -15.20 -0.88
N PHE A 26 -7.81 -14.62 -1.08
CA PHE A 26 -9.04 -14.99 -0.41
C PHE A 26 -9.47 -16.43 -0.68
N LYS A 27 -9.34 -16.90 -1.93
CA LYS A 27 -9.61 -18.30 -2.29
C LYS A 27 -8.71 -19.27 -1.54
N GLU A 28 -7.44 -18.90 -1.35
CA GLU A 28 -6.47 -19.75 -0.66
C GLU A 28 -6.64 -19.79 0.86
N LEU A 29 -7.22 -18.74 1.45
CA LEU A 29 -7.44 -18.61 2.89
C LEU A 29 -8.86 -18.98 3.33
N LYS A 30 -9.73 -19.36 2.39
CA LYS A 30 -11.15 -19.59 2.64
C LYS A 30 -11.45 -20.53 3.80
N ASP A 31 -10.65 -21.57 3.97
CA ASP A 31 -10.85 -22.60 4.99
C ASP A 31 -10.18 -22.23 6.32
N GLU A 32 -9.41 -21.14 6.36
CA GLU A 32 -8.68 -20.66 7.56
C GLU A 32 -9.44 -19.56 8.30
N VAL A 33 -10.50 -19.00 7.69
CA VAL A 33 -11.23 -17.83 8.21
C VAL A 33 -12.75 -18.04 8.19
N LEU A 34 -13.44 -17.42 9.15
CA LEU A 34 -14.91 -17.40 9.19
C LEU A 34 -15.48 -16.34 8.25
N GLU A 35 -14.77 -15.22 8.12
CA GLU A 35 -15.21 -14.07 7.34
C GLU A 35 -13.99 -13.34 6.77
N GLN A 36 -14.13 -12.87 5.54
CA GLN A 36 -13.12 -12.06 4.86
C GLN A 36 -13.78 -11.00 4.01
N THR A 37 -13.27 -9.77 4.07
CA THR A 37 -13.76 -8.62 3.32
C THR A 37 -12.57 -7.77 2.89
N ALA A 38 -12.68 -7.09 1.75
CA ALA A 38 -11.64 -6.21 1.24
C ALA A 38 -12.17 -4.86 0.79
N SER A 39 -11.41 -3.82 1.12
CA SER A 39 -11.47 -2.51 0.49
C SER A 39 -10.29 -2.38 -0.46
N ILE A 40 -10.53 -2.17 -1.76
CA ILE A 40 -9.51 -2.20 -2.80
C ILE A 40 -9.51 -0.91 -3.60
N GLY A 41 -8.36 -0.24 -3.64
CA GLY A 41 -8.20 0.97 -4.40
C GLY A 41 -9.05 2.14 -3.90
N ARG A 42 -9.12 3.19 -4.71
CA ARG A 42 -9.87 4.40 -4.36
C ARG A 42 -11.37 4.11 -4.29
N GLN A 43 -11.95 4.40 -3.16
CA GLN A 43 -13.40 4.35 -2.96
C GLN A 43 -13.94 5.78 -2.88
N ASP A 44 -14.77 6.17 -3.86
CA ASP A 44 -15.46 7.47 -3.87
C ASP A 44 -16.65 7.48 -2.89
N PHE A 45 -16.42 7.14 -1.63
CA PHE A 45 -17.50 7.16 -0.62
C PHE A 45 -17.40 8.46 0.20
N ILE A 46 -18.42 9.32 0.06
CA ILE A 46 -18.47 10.68 0.65
C ILE A 46 -18.30 10.69 2.18
N LEU A 47 -18.57 9.58 2.84
CA LEU A 47 -18.50 9.47 4.31
C LEU A 47 -17.18 8.91 4.85
N ASN A 48 -16.32 8.34 4.00
CA ASN A 48 -15.06 7.77 4.45
C ASN A 48 -13.93 8.79 4.28
N ARG A 49 -13.75 9.66 5.27
CA ARG A 49 -12.74 10.73 5.26
C ARG A 49 -11.38 10.32 5.83
N GLU A 50 -11.25 9.10 6.34
CA GLU A 50 -10.10 8.75 7.16
C GLU A 50 -8.84 8.40 6.34
N ARG A 51 -8.99 7.73 5.19
CA ARG A 51 -7.88 7.45 4.26
C ARG A 51 -8.40 7.03 2.89
N GLU A 52 -7.95 7.70 1.85
CA GLU A 52 -8.15 7.22 0.48
C GLU A 52 -7.04 6.21 0.14
N LEU A 53 -7.44 5.01 -0.27
CA LEU A 53 -6.51 4.03 -0.81
C LEU A 53 -6.15 4.40 -2.25
N SER A 54 -4.90 4.17 -2.65
CA SER A 54 -4.48 4.26 -4.04
C SER A 54 -4.92 3.02 -4.83
N SER A 55 -4.80 3.02 -6.16
CA SER A 55 -5.12 1.84 -6.99
C SER A 55 -4.26 0.61 -6.63
N SER A 56 -3.07 0.84 -6.06
CA SER A 56 -2.11 -0.18 -5.64
C SER A 56 -2.21 -0.56 -4.15
N GLU A 57 -3.21 -0.08 -3.45
CA GLU A 57 -3.44 -0.41 -2.03
C GLU A 57 -4.70 -1.26 -1.84
N ALA A 58 -4.66 -2.12 -0.83
CA ALA A 58 -5.80 -2.89 -0.36
C ALA A 58 -5.80 -2.99 1.17
N GLU A 59 -6.97 -2.94 1.77
CA GLU A 59 -7.19 -3.22 3.18
C GLU A 59 -8.10 -4.44 3.31
N LEU A 60 -7.62 -5.48 3.95
CA LEU A 60 -8.29 -6.76 4.12
C LEU A 60 -8.69 -6.94 5.58
N TYR A 61 -9.93 -7.31 5.79
CA TYR A 61 -10.45 -7.71 7.09
C TYR A 61 -10.62 -9.22 7.12
N PHE A 62 -10.20 -9.84 8.23
CA PHE A 62 -10.38 -11.26 8.50
C PHE A 62 -10.94 -11.48 9.91
N ARG A 63 -11.79 -12.48 10.03
CA ARG A 63 -12.28 -12.99 11.31
C ARG A 63 -12.03 -14.48 11.43
N THR A 64 -11.43 -14.91 12.52
CA THR A 64 -11.11 -16.30 12.83
C THR A 64 -11.96 -16.81 13.99
N GLU A 65 -12.05 -18.13 14.16
CA GLU A 65 -12.77 -18.72 15.30
C GLU A 65 -12.14 -18.35 16.64
N THR A 66 -10.82 -18.34 16.70
CA THR A 66 -10.08 -18.12 17.95
C THR A 66 -9.00 -17.07 17.77
N SER A 67 -8.67 -16.38 18.85
CA SER A 67 -7.57 -15.41 18.85
C SER A 67 -6.20 -16.06 18.56
N ASN A 68 -6.04 -17.32 18.91
CA ASN A 68 -4.79 -18.05 18.66
C ASN A 68 -4.56 -18.31 17.15
N ALA A 69 -5.62 -18.34 16.35
CA ALA A 69 -5.52 -18.49 14.89
C ALA A 69 -4.99 -17.23 14.18
N ILE A 70 -5.05 -16.05 14.83
CA ILE A 70 -4.58 -14.79 14.23
C ILE A 70 -3.10 -14.86 13.85
N ALA A 71 -2.23 -15.27 14.75
CA ALA A 71 -0.80 -15.34 14.50
C ALA A 71 -0.46 -16.29 13.32
N SER A 72 -1.17 -17.42 13.22
CA SER A 72 -1.02 -18.36 12.11
C SER A 72 -1.50 -17.75 10.79
N LEU A 73 -2.61 -17.02 10.83
CA LEU A 73 -3.18 -16.33 9.68
C LEU A 73 -2.25 -15.22 9.18
N GLU A 74 -1.70 -14.39 10.07
CA GLU A 74 -0.71 -13.35 9.73
C GLU A 74 0.49 -13.95 8.99
N GLN A 75 1.05 -15.04 9.52
CA GLN A 75 2.16 -15.73 8.89
C GLN A 75 1.79 -16.32 7.53
N ALA A 76 0.59 -16.90 7.39
CA ALA A 76 0.10 -17.45 6.13
C ALA A 76 -0.07 -16.35 5.08
N VAL A 77 -0.73 -15.24 5.42
CA VAL A 77 -0.91 -14.07 4.55
C VAL A 77 0.43 -13.51 4.13
N TYR A 78 1.32 -13.24 5.09
CA TYR A 78 2.64 -12.68 4.83
C TYR A 78 3.45 -13.56 3.87
N ARG A 79 3.55 -14.86 4.16
CA ARG A 79 4.31 -15.82 3.34
C ARG A 79 3.76 -15.88 1.92
N LYS A 80 2.44 -16.09 1.75
CA LYS A 80 1.79 -16.22 0.44
C LYS A 80 1.99 -14.97 -0.43
N LEU A 81 1.85 -13.79 0.18
CA LEU A 81 2.05 -12.52 -0.52
C LEU A 81 3.52 -12.29 -0.88
N LYS A 82 4.45 -12.54 0.05
CA LYS A 82 5.87 -12.33 -0.20
C LYS A 82 6.47 -13.30 -1.20
N GLU A 83 5.98 -14.54 -1.27
CA GLU A 83 6.37 -15.51 -2.28
C GLU A 83 6.03 -15.06 -3.71
N ARG A 84 4.86 -14.45 -3.91
CA ARG A 84 4.40 -13.99 -5.24
C ARG A 84 4.74 -12.55 -5.56
N TYR A 85 4.67 -11.70 -4.56
CA TYR A 85 4.81 -10.25 -4.66
C TYR A 85 5.87 -9.76 -3.66
N PRO A 86 7.15 -10.02 -3.89
CA PRO A 86 8.22 -9.73 -2.93
C PRO A 86 8.38 -8.25 -2.61
N LEU A 87 7.95 -7.36 -3.52
CA LEU A 87 8.02 -5.91 -3.34
C LEU A 87 6.89 -5.36 -2.46
N SER A 88 5.80 -6.12 -2.26
CA SER A 88 4.67 -5.66 -1.47
C SER A 88 5.06 -5.31 -0.03
N VAL A 89 4.47 -4.27 0.52
CA VAL A 89 4.55 -3.92 1.94
C VAL A 89 3.26 -4.35 2.61
N ILE A 90 3.37 -5.07 3.72
CA ILE A 90 2.22 -5.63 4.41
C ILE A 90 2.33 -5.24 5.87
N SER A 91 1.27 -4.67 6.41
CA SER A 91 1.15 -4.37 7.84
C SER A 91 -0.11 -5.02 8.40
N PHE A 92 -0.03 -5.44 9.65
CA PHE A 92 -1.13 -6.06 10.38
C PHE A 92 -1.51 -5.21 11.58
N SER A 93 -2.80 -5.11 11.85
CA SER A 93 -3.33 -4.44 13.04
C SER A 93 -4.65 -5.08 13.46
N PRO A 94 -5.01 -5.02 14.73
CA PRO A 94 -6.38 -5.30 15.13
C PRO A 94 -7.32 -4.25 14.52
N PRO A 95 -8.61 -4.56 14.29
CA PRO A 95 -9.60 -3.54 13.95
C PRO A 95 -9.70 -2.50 15.05
N GLU A 96 -9.74 -1.24 14.67
CA GLU A 96 -9.95 -0.15 15.63
C GLU A 96 -11.36 -0.20 16.20
N THR A 97 -11.46 -0.11 17.51
CA THR A 97 -12.76 0.04 18.19
C THR A 97 -13.30 1.45 17.96
N VAL A 98 -14.63 1.64 18.10
CA VAL A 98 -15.25 2.98 18.03
C VAL A 98 -14.63 3.94 19.03
N PHE A 99 -14.22 3.44 20.19
CA PHE A 99 -13.56 4.22 21.24
C PHE A 99 -12.16 4.68 20.79
N GLU A 100 -11.36 3.78 20.22
CA GLU A 100 -10.04 4.11 19.68
C GLU A 100 -10.14 5.15 18.55
N LYS A 101 -11.09 4.99 17.65
CA LYS A 101 -11.35 5.99 16.59
C LYS A 101 -11.69 7.39 17.09
N LEU A 102 -12.29 7.50 18.25
CA LEU A 102 -12.67 8.78 18.84
C LEU A 102 -11.57 9.42 19.69
N PHE A 103 -10.67 8.63 20.27
CA PHE A 103 -9.72 9.10 21.28
C PHE A 103 -8.25 8.88 20.91
N VAL A 104 -7.95 8.01 19.94
CA VAL A 104 -6.58 7.79 19.48
C VAL A 104 -6.36 8.57 18.17
N THR A 105 -5.41 9.46 18.18
CA THR A 105 -5.11 10.33 17.03
C THR A 105 -4.50 9.59 15.85
N GLY A 106 -4.14 8.31 16.00
CA GLY A 106 -3.48 7.53 14.94
C GLY A 106 -2.11 8.06 14.51
N GLU A 107 -1.63 9.11 15.18
CA GLU A 107 -0.31 9.65 14.90
C GLU A 107 0.78 8.75 15.48
N PRO A 108 1.85 8.47 14.74
CA PRO A 108 2.95 7.67 15.25
C PRO A 108 3.68 8.42 16.37
N ASP A 109 4.04 7.72 17.45
CA ASP A 109 4.78 8.29 18.58
C ASP A 109 6.15 8.84 18.18
N VAL A 110 6.74 8.27 17.14
CA VAL A 110 8.04 8.69 16.61
C VAL A 110 8.02 8.64 15.09
N VAL A 111 8.37 9.74 14.45
CA VAL A 111 8.56 9.84 13.01
C VAL A 111 10.01 10.14 12.72
N ALA A 112 10.67 9.27 11.94
CA ALA A 112 12.03 9.49 11.46
C ALA A 112 11.99 9.81 9.95
N GLU A 113 12.37 11.03 9.59
CA GLU A 113 12.43 11.46 8.21
C GLU A 113 13.86 11.40 7.68
N PHE A 114 14.05 10.79 6.52
CA PHE A 114 15.34 10.66 5.86
C PHE A 114 15.38 11.46 4.57
N TYR A 115 16.40 12.29 4.42
CA TYR A 115 16.59 13.12 3.25
C TYR A 115 17.89 12.79 2.53
N THR A 116 17.90 12.89 1.21
CA THR A 116 19.15 12.91 0.45
C THR A 116 19.90 14.23 0.67
N ARG A 117 21.22 14.26 0.55
CA ARG A 117 22.03 15.50 0.60
C ARG A 117 21.59 16.48 -0.49
N ASN A 118 21.27 15.96 -1.66
CA ASN A 118 20.69 16.75 -2.74
C ASN A 118 19.18 16.61 -2.70
N LYS A 119 18.49 17.59 -2.12
CA LYS A 119 17.03 17.59 -1.97
C LYS A 119 16.26 17.52 -3.31
N ALA A 120 16.93 17.73 -4.45
CA ALA A 120 16.34 17.61 -5.78
C ALA A 120 16.25 16.15 -6.27
N GLU A 121 16.94 15.22 -5.62
CA GLU A 121 16.95 13.81 -6.01
C GLU A 121 16.21 12.96 -4.98
N ALA A 122 15.28 12.14 -5.45
CA ALA A 122 14.63 11.15 -4.59
C ALA A 122 15.65 10.09 -4.10
N PRO A 123 15.51 9.59 -2.86
CA PRO A 123 16.36 8.52 -2.38
C PRO A 123 16.18 7.26 -3.23
N LYS A 124 17.28 6.57 -3.53
CA LYS A 124 17.25 5.31 -4.27
C LYS A 124 16.69 4.19 -3.37
N ALA A 125 15.92 3.27 -3.95
CA ALA A 125 15.32 2.14 -3.24
C ALA A 125 16.35 1.30 -2.45
N GLU A 126 17.56 1.12 -2.97
CA GLU A 126 18.64 0.41 -2.31
C GLU A 126 19.12 1.12 -1.03
N ALA A 127 19.22 2.46 -1.09
CA ALA A 127 19.59 3.26 0.08
C ALA A 127 18.51 3.19 1.18
N ILE A 128 17.23 3.23 0.80
CA ILE A 128 16.11 3.08 1.72
C ILE A 128 16.17 1.72 2.41
N ARG A 129 16.31 0.63 1.66
CA ARG A 129 16.43 -0.72 2.23
C ARG A 129 17.60 -0.88 3.18
N SER A 130 18.75 -0.26 2.85
CA SER A 130 19.92 -0.27 3.73
C SER A 130 19.65 0.43 5.06
N VAL A 131 18.92 1.54 5.02
CA VAL A 131 18.51 2.28 6.24
C VAL A 131 17.53 1.46 7.07
N GLU A 132 16.53 0.84 6.44
CA GLU A 132 15.57 -0.04 7.12
C GLU A 132 16.26 -1.21 7.82
N GLN A 133 17.19 -1.89 7.14
CA GLN A 133 17.95 -2.99 7.71
C GLN A 133 18.82 -2.54 8.89
N GLU A 134 19.46 -1.38 8.78
CA GLU A 134 20.29 -0.84 9.85
C GLU A 134 19.46 -0.42 11.07
N LEU A 135 18.30 0.19 10.85
CA LEU A 135 17.34 0.52 11.90
C LEU A 135 16.86 -0.75 12.61
N GLY A 136 16.40 -1.76 11.86
CA GLY A 136 15.99 -3.03 12.43
C GLY A 136 17.06 -3.70 13.27
N ARG A 137 18.32 -3.68 12.77
CA ARG A 137 19.47 -4.23 13.49
C ARG A 137 19.80 -3.49 14.79
N LYS A 138 19.70 -2.14 14.78
CA LYS A 138 20.03 -1.31 15.95
C LYS A 138 18.95 -1.23 17.00
N THR A 139 17.70 -1.20 16.58
CA THR A 139 16.55 -0.98 17.47
C THR A 139 15.85 -2.28 17.85
N GLY A 140 16.05 -3.36 17.12
CA GLY A 140 15.28 -4.60 17.26
C GLY A 140 13.82 -4.46 16.77
N ILE A 141 13.44 -3.30 16.26
CA ILE A 141 12.12 -3.01 15.72
C ILE A 141 12.22 -3.12 14.20
N ASN A 142 11.40 -3.98 13.59
CA ASN A 142 11.27 -3.98 12.14
C ASN A 142 10.47 -2.74 11.74
N PRO A 143 11.08 -1.74 11.08
CA PRO A 143 10.33 -0.59 10.61
C PRO A 143 9.26 -1.07 9.63
N THR A 144 8.10 -0.45 9.66
CA THR A 144 7.08 -0.66 8.62
C THR A 144 7.72 -0.29 7.28
N GLY A 145 7.70 -1.22 6.33
CA GLY A 145 8.39 -1.03 5.05
C GLY A 145 8.00 0.29 4.38
N ILE A 146 8.99 1.00 3.85
CA ILE A 146 8.73 2.26 3.14
C ILE A 146 8.18 1.91 1.76
N ALA A 147 6.93 2.30 1.50
CA ALA A 147 6.35 2.22 0.18
C ALA A 147 6.93 3.31 -0.72
N PHE A 148 7.31 2.97 -1.94
CA PHE A 148 7.71 3.93 -2.97
C PHE A 148 7.07 3.58 -4.30
N GLU A 149 6.67 4.60 -5.01
CA GLU A 149 6.01 4.49 -6.31
C GLU A 149 6.93 5.00 -7.41
N ASN A 150 7.02 4.25 -8.51
CA ASN A 150 7.71 4.72 -9.70
C ASN A 150 6.77 5.64 -10.48
N GLN A 151 7.14 6.90 -10.62
CA GLN A 151 6.36 7.88 -11.39
C GLN A 151 7.01 8.14 -12.74
N LEU A 152 6.21 8.14 -13.79
CA LEU A 152 6.61 8.62 -15.10
C LEU A 152 6.20 10.09 -15.24
N ASN A 153 7.17 11.00 -15.14
CA ASN A 153 6.94 12.42 -15.33
C ASN A 153 7.08 12.78 -16.81
N LEU A 154 5.97 13.16 -17.43
CA LEU A 154 5.94 13.63 -18.81
C LEU A 154 6.05 15.16 -18.84
N SER A 155 7.19 15.68 -19.31
CA SER A 155 7.39 17.10 -19.54
C SER A 155 6.96 17.47 -20.94
N ILE A 156 5.96 18.34 -21.06
CA ILE A 156 5.41 18.77 -22.35
C ILE A 156 5.96 20.14 -22.70
N SER A 157 6.69 20.25 -23.85
CA SER A 157 7.12 21.52 -24.40
C SER A 157 5.98 22.14 -25.21
N LYS A 158 5.50 23.32 -24.76
CA LYS A 158 4.48 24.07 -25.48
C LYS A 158 4.93 24.48 -26.88
N GLU A 159 6.21 24.80 -27.06
CA GLU A 159 6.80 25.16 -28.34
C GLU A 159 6.73 23.99 -29.33
N LYS A 160 7.02 22.77 -28.91
CA LYS A 160 6.90 21.56 -29.72
C LYS A 160 5.45 21.26 -30.08
N LEU A 161 4.51 21.42 -29.14
CA LEU A 161 3.09 21.27 -29.48
C LEU A 161 2.65 22.23 -30.59
N LEU A 162 3.04 23.49 -30.49
CA LEU A 162 2.75 24.49 -31.52
C LEU A 162 3.42 24.14 -32.85
N LEU A 163 4.69 23.71 -32.82
CA LEU A 163 5.44 23.34 -34.03
C LEU A 163 4.77 22.17 -34.77
N TYR A 164 4.32 21.17 -34.04
CA TYR A 164 3.65 19.97 -34.59
C TYR A 164 2.13 20.12 -34.74
N ARG A 165 1.58 21.29 -34.41
CA ARG A 165 0.13 21.57 -34.43
C ARG A 165 -0.72 20.55 -33.64
N VAL A 166 -0.17 20.04 -32.53
CA VAL A 166 -0.89 19.14 -31.65
C VAL A 166 -1.51 19.95 -30.49
N SER A 167 -2.81 19.82 -30.30
CA SER A 167 -3.47 20.47 -29.16
C SER A 167 -3.21 19.71 -27.85
N TYR A 168 -3.25 20.45 -26.74
CA TYR A 168 -3.11 19.84 -25.42
C TYR A 168 -4.20 18.79 -25.14
N ASN A 169 -5.42 19.04 -25.61
CA ASN A 169 -6.55 18.12 -25.46
C ASN A 169 -6.37 16.81 -26.24
N GLU A 170 -5.78 16.87 -27.42
CA GLU A 170 -5.48 15.67 -28.22
C GLU A 170 -4.41 14.83 -27.53
N LEU A 171 -3.34 15.47 -27.05
CA LEU A 171 -2.31 14.79 -26.29
C LEU A 171 -2.87 14.13 -25.02
N TYR A 172 -3.66 14.86 -24.24
CA TYR A 172 -4.29 14.36 -23.02
C TYR A 172 -5.21 13.16 -23.31
N ARG A 173 -5.98 13.20 -24.39
CA ARG A 173 -6.87 12.11 -24.78
C ARG A 173 -6.09 10.83 -25.10
N VAL A 174 -4.94 10.94 -25.79
CA VAL A 174 -4.09 9.79 -26.13
C VAL A 174 -3.40 9.22 -24.90
N LEU A 175 -3.01 10.06 -23.93
CA LEU A 175 -2.36 9.62 -22.69
C LEU A 175 -3.33 8.98 -21.69
N LYS A 176 -4.64 9.26 -21.82
CA LYS A 176 -5.67 8.72 -20.91
C LYS A 176 -6.20 7.34 -21.37
N THR A 177 -5.88 6.87 -22.58
CA THR A 177 -6.31 5.58 -23.10
C THR A 177 -5.43 4.46 -22.57
#